data_1a08cfb2cf9de6f2f5852418e379aae5
#
_entry.id   1a08cfb2cf9de6f2f5852418e379aae5
#
_cell.length_a   1.000
_cell.length_b   1.000
_cell.length_c   1.000
_cell.angle_alpha   90.00
_cell.angle_beta   90.00
_cell.angle_gamma   90.00
#
_symmetry.space_group_name_H-M   'P 1'
#
loop_
_entity.id
_entity.type
_entity.pdbx_description
1 polymer ?
#
loop_
_entity_poly.entity_id
_entity_poly.type
_entity_poly.pdbx_seq_one_letter_code
_entity_poly.pdbx_strand_id
1 'polypeptide(L)'
;IDPTTSHKVIDLMDEQKSVSTLGGTTRLGSFDCTLRANSKVSKIYGTQTIKERHRHRFEFNNEYLEQFEQNGMQCVGINPDSKLVEIIEMPEKRWYIGVQFHPEYSSTVLSPNPLIVDFVKAAIVYGEEK
;
A
#
# COMPACT_ATOMS: atom_id res chain seq x y z
N ILE A 1 -2.36 -2.54 18.08
CA ILE A 1 -1.37 -3.56 17.66
C ILE A 1 -0.85 -4.20 18.94
N ASP A 2 -0.92 -5.52 19.03
CA ASP A 2 -0.41 -6.27 20.17
C ASP A 2 1.13 -6.33 20.11
N PRO A 3 1.85 -5.69 21.05
CA PRO A 3 3.32 -5.69 21.05
C PRO A 3 3.92 -7.05 21.41
N THR A 4 3.11 -7.97 21.95
CA THR A 4 3.56 -9.29 22.42
C THR A 4 3.42 -10.38 21.35
N THR A 5 2.76 -10.09 20.22
CA THR A 5 2.59 -11.05 19.13
C THR A 5 3.93 -11.53 18.57
N SER A 6 4.02 -12.83 18.30
CA SER A 6 5.15 -13.43 17.57
C SER A 6 5.07 -13.20 16.05
N HIS A 7 3.90 -12.77 15.55
CA HIS A 7 3.63 -12.57 14.13
C HIS A 7 3.48 -11.08 13.80
N LYS A 8 4.59 -10.39 13.72
CA LYS A 8 4.64 -8.95 13.43
C LYS A 8 4.65 -8.72 11.91
N VAL A 9 3.48 -8.85 11.30
CA VAL A 9 3.28 -8.59 9.85
C VAL A 9 3.48 -7.11 9.52
N ILE A 10 3.13 -6.24 10.45
CA ILE A 10 3.43 -4.81 10.41
C ILE A 10 4.33 -4.51 11.60
N ASP A 11 5.52 -3.98 11.37
CA ASP A 11 6.52 -3.72 12.40
C ASP A 11 7.23 -2.38 12.18
N LEU A 12 8.00 -1.95 13.17
CA LEU A 12 8.90 -0.81 13.06
C LEU A 12 10.09 -1.19 12.16
N MET A 13 10.53 -0.26 11.32
CA MET A 13 11.77 -0.43 10.56
C MET A 13 12.97 -0.60 11.51
N ASP A 14 13.97 -1.37 11.10
CA ASP A 14 15.17 -1.62 11.90
C ASP A 14 15.91 -0.33 12.26
N GLU A 15 15.96 0.64 11.35
CA GLU A 15 16.50 1.98 11.60
C GLU A 15 15.75 2.73 12.70
N GLN A 16 14.48 2.43 12.91
CA GLN A 16 13.63 3.05 13.94
C GLN A 16 13.72 2.36 15.29
N LYS A 17 14.11 1.09 15.33
CA LYS A 17 14.25 0.31 16.57
C LYS A 17 15.36 0.83 17.47
N SER A 18 16.35 1.53 16.92
CA SER A 18 17.51 2.10 17.64
C SER A 18 17.29 3.53 18.18
N VAL A 19 16.17 4.18 17.86
CA VAL A 19 15.93 5.59 18.20
C VAL A 19 15.03 5.72 19.41
N SER A 20 15.55 6.35 20.47
CA SER A 20 14.84 6.58 21.74
C SER A 20 13.74 7.66 21.65
N THR A 21 13.73 8.49 20.59
CA THR A 21 12.78 9.60 20.41
C THR A 21 11.98 9.38 19.11
N LEU A 22 10.74 8.97 19.25
CA LEU A 22 9.86 8.59 18.14
C LEU A 22 9.46 9.73 17.17
N GLY A 23 9.80 10.98 17.46
CA GLY A 23 9.39 12.15 16.64
C GLY A 23 10.09 12.28 15.30
N GLY A 24 11.30 11.72 15.13
CA GLY A 24 12.14 11.87 13.93
C GLY A 24 12.10 10.67 12.97
N THR A 25 11.38 9.60 13.30
CA THR A 25 11.42 8.31 12.58
C THR A 25 10.17 8.02 11.75
N THR A 26 9.27 8.99 11.59
CA THR A 26 8.08 8.84 10.75
C THR A 26 8.49 8.95 9.29
N ARG A 27 8.08 7.99 8.48
CA ARG A 27 8.19 8.09 7.02
C ARG A 27 7.19 9.15 6.55
N LEU A 28 7.68 10.36 6.36
CA LEU A 28 6.88 11.54 6.03
C LEU A 28 7.33 12.11 4.70
N GLY A 29 6.39 12.30 3.77
CA GLY A 29 6.66 12.91 2.48
C GLY A 29 6.21 12.05 1.31
N SER A 30 6.61 12.44 0.11
CA SER A 30 6.34 11.72 -1.14
C SER A 30 7.46 10.75 -1.47
N PHE A 31 7.10 9.50 -1.75
CA PHE A 31 8.02 8.44 -2.11
C PHE A 31 7.59 7.77 -3.41
N ASP A 32 8.56 7.30 -4.16
CA ASP A 32 8.32 6.57 -5.40
C ASP A 32 7.93 5.12 -5.06
N CYS A 33 6.98 4.58 -5.83
CA CYS A 33 6.55 3.20 -5.73
C CYS A 33 6.52 2.58 -7.14
N THR A 34 7.22 1.47 -7.33
CA THR A 34 7.20 0.70 -8.57
C THR A 34 6.08 -0.32 -8.50
N LEU A 35 5.22 -0.33 -9.51
CA LEU A 35 4.06 -1.21 -9.62
C LEU A 35 4.39 -2.47 -10.43
N ARG A 36 3.89 -3.61 -9.97
CA ARG A 36 3.97 -4.88 -10.72
C ARG A 36 3.20 -4.74 -12.03
N ALA A 37 3.84 -5.10 -13.15
CA ALA A 37 3.21 -5.09 -14.46
C ALA A 37 1.96 -5.97 -14.48
N ASN A 38 0.91 -5.51 -15.17
CA ASN A 38 -0.38 -6.20 -15.31
C ASN A 38 -1.20 -6.37 -14.01
N SER A 39 -0.74 -5.84 -12.88
CA SER A 39 -1.55 -5.76 -11.67
C SER A 39 -2.78 -4.88 -11.88
N LYS A 40 -3.82 -5.06 -11.05
CA LYS A 40 -5.01 -4.17 -11.06
C LYS A 40 -4.58 -2.73 -10.81
N VAL A 41 -3.70 -2.51 -9.82
CA VAL A 41 -3.19 -1.18 -9.48
C VAL A 41 -2.46 -0.53 -10.65
N SER A 42 -1.57 -1.26 -11.37
CA SER A 42 -0.87 -0.69 -12.53
C SER A 42 -1.82 -0.27 -13.66
N LYS A 43 -2.91 -1.00 -13.85
CA LYS A 43 -3.97 -0.66 -14.82
C LYS A 43 -4.76 0.57 -14.38
N ILE A 44 -5.07 0.70 -13.08
CA ILE A 44 -5.79 1.84 -12.52
C ILE A 44 -4.98 3.14 -12.68
N TYR A 45 -3.69 3.12 -12.36
CA TYR A 45 -2.82 4.29 -12.51
C TYR A 45 -2.38 4.55 -13.97
N GLY A 46 -2.40 3.52 -14.83
CA GLY A 46 -1.93 3.61 -16.22
C GLY A 46 -0.41 3.79 -16.36
N THR A 47 0.36 3.46 -15.31
CA THR A 47 1.82 3.60 -15.27
C THR A 47 2.43 2.51 -14.39
N GLN A 48 3.74 2.32 -14.51
CA GLN A 48 4.51 1.40 -13.66
C GLN A 48 5.24 2.08 -12.51
N THR A 49 5.21 3.41 -12.44
CA THR A 49 5.81 4.17 -11.34
C THR A 49 4.84 5.26 -10.91
N ILE A 50 4.60 5.34 -9.63
CA ILE A 50 3.77 6.38 -9.01
C ILE A 50 4.56 7.05 -7.90
N LYS A 51 4.07 8.22 -7.48
CA LYS A 51 4.63 8.97 -6.36
C LYS A 51 3.51 9.40 -5.43
N GLU A 52 3.52 8.86 -4.22
CA GLU A 52 2.43 9.05 -3.25
C GLU A 52 2.96 9.49 -1.89
N ARG A 53 2.13 10.15 -1.09
CA ARG A 53 2.51 10.68 0.22
C ARG A 53 2.28 9.67 1.33
N HIS A 54 3.29 9.56 2.19
CA HIS A 54 3.30 8.69 3.37
C HIS A 54 3.30 9.51 4.67
N ARG A 55 2.71 8.92 5.71
CA ARG A 55 2.71 9.45 7.07
C ARG A 55 2.56 8.31 8.08
N HIS A 56 3.54 7.41 8.13
CA HIS A 56 3.48 6.25 9.01
C HIS A 56 4.85 5.91 9.59
N ARG A 57 4.87 5.09 10.64
CA ARG A 57 6.08 4.58 11.30
C ARG A 57 6.24 3.09 11.11
N PHE A 58 5.11 2.40 10.99
CA PHE A 58 5.07 0.95 10.84
C PHE A 58 5.04 0.60 9.38
N GLU A 59 5.78 -0.42 9.01
CA GLU A 59 5.93 -0.89 7.64
C GLU A 59 5.52 -2.36 7.55
N PHE A 60 5.17 -2.79 6.34
CA PHE A 60 5.00 -4.20 6.06
C PHE A 60 6.31 -4.94 6.27
N ASN A 61 6.28 -6.02 7.06
CA ASN A 61 7.46 -6.87 7.27
C ASN A 61 7.63 -7.82 6.08
N ASN A 62 8.66 -7.58 5.27
CA ASN A 62 8.95 -8.33 4.06
C ASN A 62 9.24 -9.84 4.31
N GLU A 63 9.52 -10.26 5.53
CA GLU A 63 9.64 -11.68 5.88
C GLU A 63 8.34 -12.46 5.62
N TYR A 64 7.19 -11.77 5.64
CA TYR A 64 5.88 -12.36 5.36
C TYR A 64 5.47 -12.28 3.88
N LEU A 65 6.26 -11.66 3.01
CA LEU A 65 5.91 -11.42 1.60
C LEU A 65 5.54 -12.73 0.88
N GLU A 66 6.39 -13.75 0.98
CA GLU A 66 6.15 -15.03 0.32
C GLU A 66 4.88 -15.72 0.86
N GLN A 67 4.67 -15.67 2.17
CA GLN A 67 3.48 -16.23 2.80
C GLN A 67 2.20 -15.55 2.33
N PHE A 68 2.22 -14.23 2.17
CA PHE A 68 1.10 -13.47 1.62
C PHE A 68 0.79 -13.87 0.19
N GLU A 69 1.82 -13.95 -0.67
CA GLU A 69 1.66 -14.32 -2.08
C GLU A 69 1.10 -15.73 -2.24
N GLN A 70 1.60 -16.70 -1.45
CA GLN A 70 1.10 -18.08 -1.46
C GLN A 70 -0.37 -18.18 -1.03
N ASN A 71 -0.88 -17.22 -0.25
CA ASN A 71 -2.26 -17.16 0.20
C ASN A 71 -3.14 -16.21 -0.61
N GLY A 72 -2.72 -15.82 -1.82
CA GLY A 72 -3.52 -15.06 -2.78
C GLY A 72 -3.54 -13.56 -2.56
N MET A 73 -2.74 -13.03 -1.65
CA MET A 73 -2.53 -11.59 -1.47
C MET A 73 -1.23 -11.17 -2.14
N GLN A 74 -1.32 -10.54 -3.29
CA GLN A 74 -0.17 -10.15 -4.09
C GLN A 74 0.42 -8.82 -3.63
N CYS A 75 1.74 -8.77 -3.46
CA CYS A 75 2.50 -7.55 -3.19
C CYS A 75 2.84 -6.88 -4.53
N VAL A 76 2.09 -5.85 -4.90
CA VAL A 76 2.10 -5.27 -6.25
C VAL A 76 2.71 -3.88 -6.34
N GLY A 77 3.00 -3.23 -5.22
CA GLY A 77 3.71 -1.97 -5.16
C GLY A 77 4.88 -2.04 -4.20
N ILE A 78 6.07 -1.65 -4.67
CA ILE A 78 7.32 -1.75 -3.90
C ILE A 78 8.09 -0.45 -4.05
N ASN A 79 8.57 0.08 -2.92
CA ASN A 79 9.49 1.21 -2.94
C ASN A 79 10.81 0.80 -3.61
N PRO A 80 11.32 1.52 -4.63
CA PRO A 80 12.51 1.11 -5.36
C PRO A 80 13.79 1.15 -4.54
N ASP A 81 13.86 1.99 -3.50
CA ASP A 81 15.05 2.18 -2.66
C ASP A 81 15.05 1.21 -1.47
N SER A 82 14.03 1.30 -0.61
CA SER A 82 13.93 0.51 0.61
C SER A 82 13.48 -0.93 0.39
N LYS A 83 12.92 -1.27 -0.79
CA LYS A 83 12.32 -2.57 -1.13
C LYS A 83 11.11 -2.95 -0.27
N LEU A 84 10.58 -2.00 0.50
CA LEU A 84 9.38 -2.23 1.31
C LEU A 84 8.13 -2.34 0.44
N VAL A 85 7.24 -3.25 0.85
CA VAL A 85 5.93 -3.40 0.22
C VAL A 85 5.05 -2.22 0.62
N GLU A 86 4.46 -1.55 -0.37
CA GLU A 86 3.60 -0.39 -0.19
C GLU A 86 2.17 -0.63 -0.64
N ILE A 87 1.97 -1.61 -1.54
CA ILE A 87 0.65 -1.94 -2.08
C ILE A 87 0.49 -3.45 -2.14
N ILE A 88 -0.65 -3.91 -1.65
CA ILE A 88 -1.13 -5.29 -1.78
C ILE A 88 -2.45 -5.30 -2.54
N GLU A 89 -2.71 -6.38 -3.29
CA GLU A 89 -4.02 -6.64 -3.90
C GLU A 89 -4.41 -8.11 -3.80
N MET A 90 -5.71 -8.38 -3.80
CA MET A 90 -6.25 -9.72 -3.94
C MET A 90 -6.98 -9.83 -5.29
N PRO A 91 -6.36 -10.41 -6.34
CA PRO A 91 -6.92 -10.47 -7.68
C PRO A 91 -8.28 -11.18 -7.76
N GLU A 92 -8.46 -12.20 -6.92
CA GLU A 92 -9.70 -13.00 -6.84
C GLU A 92 -10.90 -12.23 -6.28
N LYS A 93 -10.65 -11.08 -5.64
CA LYS A 93 -11.72 -10.23 -5.14
C LYS A 93 -12.12 -9.21 -6.20
N ARG A 94 -13.40 -8.83 -6.21
CA ARG A 94 -13.93 -7.78 -7.09
C ARG A 94 -13.09 -6.52 -7.00
N TRP A 95 -12.85 -6.06 -5.78
CA TRP A 95 -11.94 -4.96 -5.47
C TRP A 95 -11.37 -5.16 -4.06
N TYR A 96 -10.07 -5.33 -3.98
CA TYR A 96 -9.32 -5.36 -2.72
C TYR A 96 -7.91 -4.85 -2.99
N ILE A 97 -7.64 -3.65 -2.53
CA ILE A 97 -6.33 -3.00 -2.61
C ILE A 97 -6.04 -2.37 -1.26
N GLY A 98 -4.90 -2.71 -0.68
CA GLY A 98 -4.37 -2.08 0.54
C GLY A 98 -3.13 -1.28 0.20
N VAL A 99 -3.03 -0.06 0.75
CA VAL A 99 -1.90 0.85 0.52
C VAL A 99 -1.34 1.36 1.84
N GLN A 100 -0.03 1.60 1.88
CA GLN A 100 0.65 2.24 3.01
C GLN A 100 0.59 3.76 2.97
N PHE A 101 0.52 4.32 1.77
CA PHE A 101 0.41 5.75 1.57
C PHE A 101 -1.03 6.26 1.74
N HIS A 102 -1.18 7.57 1.67
CA HIS A 102 -2.45 8.28 1.81
C HIS A 102 -2.88 8.87 0.46
N PRO A 103 -3.68 8.13 -0.36
CA PRO A 103 -4.10 8.59 -1.67
C PRO A 103 -4.95 9.87 -1.64
N GLU A 104 -5.60 10.15 -0.49
CA GLU A 104 -6.38 11.37 -0.31
C GLU A 104 -5.52 12.64 -0.35
N TYR A 105 -4.23 12.57 -0.04
CA TYR A 105 -3.35 13.74 -0.09
C TYR A 105 -3.00 14.19 -1.50
N SER A 106 -3.09 13.30 -2.48
CA SER A 106 -2.88 13.60 -3.89
C SER A 106 -4.20 13.76 -4.66
N SER A 107 -5.36 13.65 -3.97
CA SER A 107 -6.68 13.71 -4.57
C SER A 107 -7.30 15.10 -4.46
N THR A 108 -7.80 15.63 -5.58
CA THR A 108 -8.55 16.89 -5.63
C THR A 108 -9.86 16.72 -6.40
N VAL A 109 -10.76 17.70 -6.32
CA VAL A 109 -12.03 17.67 -7.07
C VAL A 109 -11.78 17.62 -8.59
N LEU A 110 -10.77 18.34 -9.08
CA LEU A 110 -10.45 18.41 -10.51
C LEU A 110 -9.53 17.28 -10.99
N SER A 111 -8.80 16.66 -10.06
CA SER A 111 -7.89 15.55 -10.33
C SER A 111 -7.96 14.53 -9.19
N PRO A 112 -9.05 13.74 -9.15
CA PRO A 112 -9.21 12.75 -8.09
C PRO A 112 -8.21 11.61 -8.25
N ASN A 113 -7.73 11.08 -7.11
CA ASN A 113 -6.80 9.94 -7.13
C ASN A 113 -7.46 8.72 -7.81
N PRO A 114 -6.77 8.07 -8.76
CA PRO A 114 -7.36 6.99 -9.56
C PRO A 114 -7.81 5.77 -8.74
N LEU A 115 -7.15 5.45 -7.61
CA LEU A 115 -7.60 4.36 -6.72
C LEU A 115 -8.97 4.65 -6.12
N ILE A 116 -9.20 5.90 -5.67
CA ILE A 116 -10.48 6.30 -5.07
C ILE A 116 -11.58 6.24 -6.13
N VAL A 117 -11.30 6.74 -7.34
CA VAL A 117 -12.26 6.70 -8.46
C VAL A 117 -12.64 5.26 -8.82
N ASP A 118 -11.64 4.37 -8.93
CA ASP A 118 -11.87 2.97 -9.30
C ASP A 118 -12.63 2.21 -8.21
N PHE A 119 -12.32 2.47 -6.93
CA PHE A 119 -13.08 1.92 -5.81
C PHE A 119 -14.57 2.29 -5.88
N VAL A 120 -14.87 3.57 -6.11
CA VAL A 120 -16.25 4.05 -6.23
C VAL A 120 -16.95 3.39 -7.42
N LYS A 121 -16.30 3.29 -8.58
CA LYS A 121 -16.83 2.58 -9.74
C LYS A 121 -17.17 1.12 -9.43
N ALA A 122 -16.26 0.41 -8.76
CA ALA A 122 -16.49 -0.98 -8.37
C ALA A 122 -17.66 -1.12 -7.39
N ALA A 123 -17.83 -0.15 -6.48
CA ALA A 123 -18.96 -0.11 -5.54
C ALA A 123 -20.30 0.12 -6.23
N ILE A 124 -20.35 1.01 -7.23
CA ILE A 124 -21.55 1.28 -8.03
C ILE A 124 -21.98 0.01 -8.77
N VAL A 125 -21.05 -0.61 -9.52
CA VAL A 125 -21.33 -1.87 -10.25
C VAL A 125 -21.85 -2.95 -9.30
N TYR A 126 -21.26 -3.09 -8.10
CA TYR A 126 -21.75 -4.05 -7.12
C TYR A 126 -23.17 -3.75 -6.63
N GLY A 127 -23.51 -2.46 -6.49
CA GLY A 127 -24.87 -2.04 -6.10
C GLY A 127 -25.93 -2.34 -7.17
N GLU A 128 -25.57 -2.24 -8.46
CA GLU A 128 -26.47 -2.51 -9.59
C GLU A 128 -26.72 -4.01 -9.82
N GLU A 129 -25.87 -4.88 -9.30
CA GLU A 129 -26.03 -6.34 -9.42
C GLU A 129 -26.96 -6.95 -8.34
N LYS A 130 -27.46 -6.14 -7.40
CA LYS A 130 -28.37 -6.57 -6.31
C LYS A 130 -29.82 -6.22 -6.59
#